data_d52043699fe800696b0b663f1da27bee
#
_entry.id   d52043699fe800696b0b663f1da27bee
#
_cell.length_a   1.000
_cell.length_b   1.000
_cell.length_c   1.000
_cell.angle_alpha   90.00
_cell.angle_beta   90.00
_cell.angle_gamma   90.00
#
_symmetry.space_group_name_H-M   'P 1'
#
loop_
_entity.id
_entity.type
_entity.pdbx_description
1 polymer ?
#
loop_
_entity_poly.entity_id
_entity_poly.type
_entity_poly.pdbx_seq_one_letter_code
_entity_poly.pdbx_strand_id
1 'polypeptide(L)'
;MISSELNLKEQIHDNLFSDIVNGVYQPGAILHEKSLMEKYGVSRAPIREALIQLCSEDVLRNYPKRGYEVTEISEGDIQNIIRYRISLECGFMQQYGGYIDDGLIEKLEHHNLYHQQRQGEGLTALEHWLDNIGFHLLLFSNYQNDYAYKKLQESMTTQTRFYAQKRSRQWHSPIFYDADGLHVAIVDYLK
;
A
#
# COMPACT_ATOMS: atom_id res chain seq x y z
N MET A 1 -26.85 -6.77 14.02
CA MET A 1 -25.88 -6.11 14.93
C MET A 1 -24.41 -6.48 14.61
N ILE A 2 -24.05 -7.72 14.42
CA ILE A 2 -22.65 -8.13 14.10
C ILE A 2 -22.10 -7.52 12.80
N SER A 3 -22.93 -7.37 11.77
CA SER A 3 -22.53 -6.80 10.45
C SER A 3 -22.20 -5.30 10.50
N SER A 4 -22.83 -4.52 11.40
CA SER A 4 -22.58 -3.07 11.53
C SER A 4 -21.30 -2.74 12.31
N GLU A 5 -20.91 -3.59 13.26
CA GLU A 5 -19.69 -3.41 14.05
C GLU A 5 -18.42 -3.80 13.27
N LEU A 6 -18.48 -4.85 12.43
CA LEU A 6 -17.41 -5.22 11.51
C LEU A 6 -17.13 -4.09 10.51
N ASN A 7 -18.17 -3.49 9.95
CA ASN A 7 -18.04 -2.34 9.04
C ASN A 7 -17.43 -1.11 9.77
N LEU A 8 -17.78 -0.86 11.03
CA LEU A 8 -17.26 0.28 11.79
C LEU A 8 -15.77 0.14 12.13
N LYS A 9 -15.31 -1.07 12.48
CA LYS A 9 -13.90 -1.38 12.69
C LYS A 9 -13.09 -1.09 11.43
N GLU A 10 -13.55 -1.60 10.28
CA GLU A 10 -12.89 -1.39 8.98
C GLU A 10 -12.83 0.09 8.60
N GLN A 11 -13.92 0.83 8.78
CA GLN A 11 -13.94 2.28 8.55
C GLN A 11 -12.94 3.03 9.43
N ILE A 12 -12.83 2.67 10.71
CA ILE A 12 -11.86 3.29 11.62
C ILE A 12 -10.43 2.94 11.22
N HIS A 13 -10.17 1.68 10.85
CA HIS A 13 -8.88 1.23 10.34
C HIS A 13 -8.46 2.06 9.12
N ASP A 14 -9.33 2.14 8.10
CA ASP A 14 -9.04 2.83 6.85
C ASP A 14 -8.85 4.34 7.05
N ASN A 15 -9.67 4.95 7.91
CA ASN A 15 -9.51 6.35 8.26
C ASN A 15 -8.19 6.63 9.00
N LEU A 16 -7.82 5.79 9.98
CA LEU A 16 -6.55 5.92 10.69
C LEU A 16 -5.36 5.69 9.77
N PHE A 17 -5.43 4.68 8.91
CA PHE A 17 -4.40 4.42 7.91
C PHE A 17 -4.25 5.61 6.96
N SER A 18 -5.36 6.15 6.45
CA SER A 18 -5.37 7.34 5.61
C SER A 18 -4.78 8.56 6.32
N ASP A 19 -5.12 8.80 7.58
CA ASP A 19 -4.57 9.89 8.38
C ASP A 19 -3.04 9.76 8.55
N ILE A 20 -2.54 8.54 8.74
CA ILE A 20 -1.09 8.28 8.84
C ILE A 20 -0.41 8.51 7.49
N VAL A 21 -0.97 8.01 6.40
CA VAL A 21 -0.43 8.21 5.05
C VAL A 21 -0.45 9.68 4.64
N ASN A 22 -1.51 10.41 5.00
CA ASN A 22 -1.61 11.85 4.71
C ASN A 22 -0.83 12.73 5.70
N GLY A 23 -0.13 12.14 6.67
CA GLY A 23 0.74 12.86 7.60
C GLY A 23 0.01 13.63 8.71
N VAL A 24 -1.29 13.33 8.94
CA VAL A 24 -2.02 13.84 10.11
C VAL A 24 -1.38 13.31 11.38
N TYR A 25 -1.00 12.04 11.37
CA TYR A 25 -0.18 11.43 12.41
C TYR A 25 1.23 11.14 11.86
N GLN A 26 2.20 11.89 12.35
CA GLN A 26 3.61 11.74 11.93
C GLN A 26 4.25 10.48 12.55
N PRO A 27 5.31 9.93 11.96
CA PRO A 27 6.12 8.89 12.59
C PRO A 27 6.54 9.28 14.01
N GLY A 28 6.42 8.33 14.95
CA GLY A 28 6.66 8.55 16.37
C GLY A 28 5.50 9.19 17.14
N ALA A 29 4.41 9.61 16.47
CA ALA A 29 3.22 10.10 17.15
C ALA A 29 2.57 8.99 17.96
N ILE A 30 2.08 9.33 19.16
CA ILE A 30 1.39 8.41 20.06
C ILE A 30 -0.11 8.61 19.97
N LEU A 31 -0.82 7.57 19.58
CA LEU A 31 -2.28 7.51 19.52
C LEU A 31 -2.83 6.92 20.82
N HIS A 32 -3.88 7.54 21.38
CA HIS A 32 -4.54 7.07 22.57
C HIS A 32 -5.98 6.65 22.27
N GLU A 33 -6.40 5.48 22.76
CA GLU A 33 -7.77 4.98 22.58
C GLU A 33 -8.82 6.04 22.93
N LYS A 34 -8.64 6.77 24.06
CA LYS A 34 -9.59 7.78 24.53
C LYS A 34 -9.77 8.91 23.51
N SER A 35 -8.70 9.47 23.00
CA SER A 35 -8.76 10.56 22.00
C SER A 35 -9.41 10.11 20.69
N LEU A 36 -9.19 8.85 20.29
CA LEU A 36 -9.81 8.28 19.10
C LEU A 36 -11.30 8.00 19.30
N MET A 37 -11.70 7.54 20.50
CA MET A 37 -13.12 7.40 20.86
C MET A 37 -13.85 8.75 20.76
N GLU A 38 -13.24 9.82 21.26
CA GLU A 38 -13.78 11.18 21.18
C GLU A 38 -13.85 11.68 19.72
N LYS A 39 -12.77 11.43 18.92
CA LYS A 39 -12.70 11.83 17.51
C LYS A 39 -13.76 11.16 16.65
N TYR A 40 -13.97 9.86 16.82
CA TYR A 40 -14.88 9.08 15.98
C TYR A 40 -16.29 8.93 16.58
N GLY A 41 -16.51 9.34 17.82
CA GLY A 41 -17.82 9.24 18.49
C GLY A 41 -18.27 7.80 18.75
N VAL A 42 -17.32 6.88 18.99
CA VAL A 42 -17.58 5.44 19.10
C VAL A 42 -17.08 4.85 20.43
N SER A 43 -17.54 3.65 20.78
CA SER A 43 -17.07 2.92 21.95
C SER A 43 -15.62 2.43 21.79
N ARG A 44 -15.04 1.93 22.90
CA ARG A 44 -13.64 1.47 22.93
C ARG A 44 -13.38 0.25 22.03
N ALA A 45 -14.33 -0.68 21.92
CA ALA A 45 -14.11 -1.96 21.26
C ALA A 45 -13.67 -1.79 19.77
N PRO A 46 -14.43 -1.10 18.89
CA PRO A 46 -14.02 -0.96 17.49
C PRO A 46 -12.71 -0.17 17.32
N ILE A 47 -12.42 0.81 18.20
CA ILE A 47 -11.13 1.53 18.20
C ILE A 47 -9.98 0.57 18.49
N ARG A 48 -10.12 -0.23 19.55
CA ARG A 48 -9.07 -1.17 19.96
C ARG A 48 -8.81 -2.24 18.90
N GLU A 49 -9.85 -2.76 18.27
CA GLU A 49 -9.73 -3.76 17.21
C GLU A 49 -9.02 -3.18 15.97
N ALA A 50 -9.36 -1.96 15.55
CA ALA A 50 -8.68 -1.27 14.47
C ALA A 50 -7.19 -1.02 14.80
N LEU A 51 -6.88 -0.58 16.02
CA LEU A 51 -5.49 -0.36 16.47
C LEU A 51 -4.70 -1.67 16.53
N ILE A 52 -5.30 -2.78 16.99
CA ILE A 52 -4.65 -4.11 16.97
C ILE A 52 -4.38 -4.55 15.55
N GLN A 53 -5.30 -4.33 14.63
CA GLN A 53 -5.10 -4.65 13.22
C GLN A 53 -3.95 -3.84 12.63
N LEU A 54 -3.92 -2.52 12.84
CA LEU A 54 -2.81 -1.67 12.40
C LEU A 54 -1.46 -2.06 13.04
N CYS A 55 -1.47 -2.61 14.26
CA CYS A 55 -0.26 -3.21 14.85
C CYS A 55 0.17 -4.50 14.14
N SER A 56 -0.78 -5.35 13.74
CA SER A 56 -0.46 -6.58 12.99
C SER A 56 0.06 -6.31 11.57
N GLU A 57 -0.21 -5.11 11.04
CA GLU A 57 0.26 -4.60 9.76
C GLU A 57 1.56 -3.77 9.89
N ASP A 58 2.19 -3.76 11.06
CA ASP A 58 3.37 -2.96 11.39
C ASP A 58 3.22 -1.44 11.16
N VAL A 59 1.97 -0.96 11.06
CA VAL A 59 1.64 0.46 10.94
C VAL A 59 1.80 1.19 12.27
N LEU A 60 1.40 0.50 13.33
CA LEU A 60 1.52 0.98 14.71
C LEU A 60 2.32 -0.01 15.56
N ARG A 61 2.91 0.49 16.65
CA ARG A 61 3.51 -0.32 17.70
C ARG A 61 2.84 -0.04 19.04
N ASN A 62 2.34 -1.08 19.69
CA ASN A 62 1.70 -0.93 21.00
C ASN A 62 2.76 -0.84 22.11
N TYR A 63 2.71 0.22 22.88
CA TYR A 63 3.48 0.38 24.12
C TYR A 63 2.52 0.37 25.31
N PRO A 64 2.55 -0.69 26.15
CA PRO A 64 1.67 -0.79 27.32
C PRO A 64 1.73 0.47 28.18
N LYS A 65 0.54 0.99 28.57
CA LYS A 65 0.35 2.22 29.34
C LYS A 65 0.75 3.54 28.65
N ARG A 66 1.42 3.49 27.50
CA ARG A 66 1.84 4.67 26.75
C ARG A 66 0.96 4.95 25.54
N GLY A 67 0.39 3.90 24.92
CA GLY A 67 -0.45 4.02 23.73
C GLY A 67 0.14 3.33 22.50
N TYR A 68 -0.28 3.77 21.32
CA TYR A 68 0.08 3.19 20.04
C TYR A 68 0.93 4.20 19.24
N GLU A 69 2.17 3.85 18.97
CA GLU A 69 3.12 4.71 18.25
C GLU A 69 3.08 4.42 16.76
N VAL A 70 3.03 5.48 15.95
CA VAL A 70 3.17 5.36 14.49
C VAL A 70 4.59 4.93 14.16
N THR A 71 4.75 3.79 13.49
CA THR A 71 6.08 3.25 13.17
C THR A 71 6.79 4.12 12.13
N GLU A 72 8.06 4.39 12.35
CA GLU A 72 8.95 4.96 11.35
C GLU A 72 9.53 3.84 10.47
N ILE A 73 9.59 4.08 9.16
CA ILE A 73 10.21 3.17 8.20
C ILE A 73 11.55 3.78 7.79
N SER A 74 12.63 3.06 8.03
CA SER A 74 13.97 3.51 7.66
C SER A 74 14.27 3.32 6.16
N GLU A 75 15.30 4.01 5.66
CA GLU A 75 15.79 3.79 4.28
C GLU A 75 16.35 2.37 4.09
N GLY A 76 16.92 1.77 5.13
CA GLY A 76 17.38 0.38 5.10
C GLY A 76 16.21 -0.60 4.94
N ASP A 77 15.12 -0.37 5.67
CA ASP A 77 13.92 -1.22 5.58
C ASP A 77 13.32 -1.16 4.19
N ILE A 78 13.18 0.05 3.61
CA ILE A 78 12.61 0.19 2.27
C ILE A 78 13.49 -0.46 1.18
N GLN A 79 14.82 -0.37 1.29
CA GLN A 79 15.72 -1.06 0.38
C GLN A 79 15.57 -2.58 0.46
N ASN A 80 15.40 -3.14 1.66
CA ASN A 80 15.17 -4.57 1.84
C ASN A 80 13.81 -5.00 1.26
N ILE A 81 12.77 -4.18 1.42
CA ILE A 81 11.44 -4.43 0.84
C ILE A 81 11.52 -4.39 -0.69
N ILE A 82 12.21 -3.42 -1.28
CA ILE A 82 12.39 -3.35 -2.74
C ILE A 82 13.12 -4.59 -3.27
N ARG A 83 14.19 -5.01 -2.62
CA ARG A 83 14.92 -6.25 -3.01
C ARG A 83 14.04 -7.50 -2.91
N TYR A 84 13.26 -7.59 -1.83
CA TYR A 84 12.28 -8.66 -1.68
C TYR A 84 11.26 -8.66 -2.81
N ARG A 85 10.67 -7.52 -3.15
CA ARG A 85 9.70 -7.38 -4.25
C ARG A 85 10.30 -7.78 -5.59
N ILE A 86 11.50 -7.29 -5.92
CA ILE A 86 12.20 -7.66 -7.15
C ILE A 86 12.36 -9.17 -7.23
N SER A 87 12.83 -9.82 -6.15
CA SER A 87 13.02 -11.27 -6.12
C SER A 87 11.70 -12.03 -6.27
N LEU A 88 10.63 -11.56 -5.63
CA LEU A 88 9.31 -12.17 -5.70
C LEU A 88 8.71 -12.01 -7.10
N GLU A 89 8.61 -10.79 -7.60
CA GLU A 89 7.94 -10.46 -8.86
C GLU A 89 8.68 -11.05 -10.06
N CYS A 90 10.02 -10.89 -10.12
CA CYS A 90 10.83 -11.48 -11.19
C CYS A 90 10.85 -13.01 -11.13
N GLY A 91 10.88 -13.60 -9.93
CA GLY A 91 10.84 -15.05 -9.78
C GLY A 91 9.52 -15.67 -10.29
N PHE A 92 8.38 -15.04 -9.98
CA PHE A 92 7.10 -15.47 -10.50
C PHE A 92 6.97 -15.24 -12.01
N MET A 93 7.41 -14.09 -12.52
CA MET A 93 7.42 -13.81 -13.95
C MET A 93 8.27 -14.81 -14.72
N GLN A 94 9.46 -15.15 -14.23
CA GLN A 94 10.34 -16.13 -14.85
C GLN A 94 9.74 -17.55 -14.84
N GLN A 95 9.06 -17.92 -13.76
CA GLN A 95 8.50 -19.26 -13.60
C GLN A 95 7.16 -19.43 -14.35
N TYR A 96 6.34 -18.39 -14.41
CA TYR A 96 4.95 -18.47 -14.87
C TYR A 96 4.63 -17.52 -16.03
N GLY A 97 5.59 -16.75 -16.55
CA GLY A 97 5.36 -15.79 -17.65
C GLY A 97 4.77 -16.45 -18.90
N GLY A 98 5.15 -17.68 -19.21
CA GLY A 98 4.59 -18.45 -20.34
C GLY A 98 3.14 -18.93 -20.16
N TYR A 99 2.53 -18.69 -19.00
CA TYR A 99 1.12 -19.04 -18.70
C TYR A 99 0.19 -17.83 -18.60
N ILE A 100 0.68 -16.66 -19.00
CA ILE A 100 -0.12 -15.42 -19.03
C ILE A 100 -1.00 -15.47 -20.27
N ASP A 101 -2.31 -15.32 -20.06
CA ASP A 101 -3.28 -15.33 -21.14
C ASP A 101 -3.51 -13.94 -21.77
N ASP A 102 -4.04 -13.92 -22.99
CA ASP A 102 -4.34 -12.69 -23.73
C ASP A 102 -5.30 -11.77 -22.94
N GLY A 103 -6.22 -12.35 -22.15
CA GLY A 103 -7.16 -11.58 -21.36
C GLY A 103 -6.51 -10.81 -20.20
N LEU A 104 -5.39 -11.30 -19.64
CA LEU A 104 -4.60 -10.53 -18.69
C LEU A 104 -3.83 -9.44 -19.41
N ILE A 105 -3.22 -9.75 -20.57
CA ILE A 105 -2.49 -8.77 -21.37
C ILE A 105 -3.39 -7.58 -21.71
N GLU A 106 -4.61 -7.83 -22.19
CA GLU A 106 -5.60 -6.77 -22.46
C GLU A 106 -5.90 -5.91 -21.22
N LYS A 107 -6.04 -6.52 -20.06
CA LYS A 107 -6.29 -5.79 -18.80
C LYS A 107 -5.11 -4.91 -18.40
N LEU A 108 -3.88 -5.39 -18.56
CA LEU A 108 -2.66 -4.64 -18.27
C LEU A 108 -2.49 -3.47 -19.25
N GLU A 109 -2.78 -3.69 -20.53
CA GLU A 109 -2.78 -2.62 -21.55
C GLU A 109 -3.81 -1.55 -21.23
N HIS A 110 -5.03 -1.97 -20.88
CA HIS A 110 -6.09 -1.04 -20.49
C HIS A 110 -5.70 -0.24 -19.24
N HIS A 111 -5.06 -0.89 -18.25
CA HIS A 111 -4.55 -0.21 -17.07
C HIS A 111 -3.49 0.86 -17.43
N ASN A 112 -2.53 0.52 -18.28
CA ASN A 112 -1.52 1.46 -18.75
C ASN A 112 -2.14 2.64 -19.51
N LEU A 113 -3.08 2.37 -20.41
CA LEU A 113 -3.78 3.41 -21.17
C LEU A 113 -4.58 4.35 -20.26
N TYR A 114 -5.30 3.79 -19.29
CA TYR A 114 -6.07 4.56 -18.30
C TYR A 114 -5.16 5.48 -17.49
N HIS A 115 -4.00 4.96 -17.05
CA HIS A 115 -3.02 5.75 -16.31
C HIS A 115 -2.43 6.89 -17.16
N GLN A 116 -2.05 6.61 -18.42
CA GLN A 116 -1.54 7.62 -19.35
C GLN A 116 -2.56 8.75 -19.60
N GLN A 117 -3.84 8.44 -19.74
CA GLN A 117 -4.89 9.45 -19.93
C GLN A 117 -5.01 10.38 -18.71
N ARG A 118 -4.80 9.85 -17.50
CA ARG A 118 -4.88 10.63 -16.26
C ARG A 118 -3.65 11.47 -15.96
N GLN A 119 -2.52 11.23 -16.60
CA GLN A 119 -1.31 12.05 -16.40
C GLN A 119 -1.53 13.55 -16.63
N GLY A 120 -2.45 13.92 -17.54
CA GLY A 120 -2.84 15.31 -17.81
C GLY A 120 -3.74 15.94 -16.75
N GLU A 121 -4.28 15.17 -15.80
CA GLU A 121 -5.26 15.62 -14.80
C GLU A 121 -4.63 16.18 -13.51
N GLY A 122 -3.29 16.25 -13.43
CA GLY A 122 -2.59 16.80 -12.27
C GLY A 122 -2.63 15.88 -11.04
N LEU A 123 -2.53 14.57 -11.27
CA LEU A 123 -2.48 13.55 -10.21
C LEU A 123 -1.40 13.85 -9.17
N THR A 124 -1.71 13.57 -7.93
CA THR A 124 -0.74 13.61 -6.84
C THR A 124 0.27 12.46 -6.96
N ALA A 125 1.45 12.61 -6.38
CA ALA A 125 2.45 11.55 -6.33
C ALA A 125 1.92 10.26 -5.67
N LEU A 126 0.98 10.38 -4.72
CA LEU A 126 0.34 9.23 -4.09
C LEU A 126 -0.59 8.50 -5.08
N GLU A 127 -1.38 9.22 -5.87
CA GLU A 127 -2.26 8.63 -6.88
C GLU A 127 -1.46 7.90 -7.96
N HIS A 128 -0.38 8.50 -8.47
CA HIS A 128 0.55 7.80 -9.37
C HIS A 128 1.12 6.53 -8.76
N TRP A 129 1.47 6.58 -7.47
CA TRP A 129 1.99 5.42 -6.75
C TRP A 129 0.93 4.32 -6.58
N LEU A 130 -0.32 4.68 -6.28
CA LEU A 130 -1.43 3.72 -6.16
C LEU A 130 -1.76 3.05 -7.51
N ASP A 131 -1.70 3.81 -8.59
CA ASP A 131 -1.86 3.27 -9.94
C ASP A 131 -0.73 2.28 -10.27
N ASN A 132 0.53 2.62 -9.94
CA ASN A 132 1.66 1.70 -10.09
C ASN A 132 1.46 0.39 -9.29
N ILE A 133 0.99 0.47 -8.04
CA ILE A 133 0.63 -0.71 -7.24
C ILE A 133 -0.44 -1.54 -7.96
N GLY A 134 -1.46 -0.89 -8.49
CA GLY A 134 -2.56 -1.55 -9.21
C GLY A 134 -2.08 -2.42 -10.36
N PHE A 135 -1.13 -1.94 -11.16
CA PHE A 135 -0.52 -2.70 -12.24
C PHE A 135 0.17 -3.98 -11.75
N HIS A 136 1.04 -3.85 -10.77
CA HIS A 136 1.79 -4.99 -10.22
C HIS A 136 0.86 -6.03 -9.57
N LEU A 137 -0.14 -5.60 -8.82
CA LEU A 137 -1.10 -6.51 -8.20
C LEU A 137 -1.99 -7.20 -9.24
N LEU A 138 -2.38 -6.49 -10.31
CA LEU A 138 -3.14 -7.06 -11.42
C LEU A 138 -2.32 -8.16 -12.12
N LEU A 139 -1.06 -7.88 -12.45
CA LEU A 139 -0.15 -8.88 -13.03
C LEU A 139 0.00 -10.09 -12.10
N PHE A 140 0.24 -9.83 -10.81
CA PHE A 140 0.51 -10.88 -9.85
C PHE A 140 -0.71 -11.76 -9.52
N SER A 141 -1.93 -11.22 -9.68
CA SER A 141 -3.19 -11.96 -9.46
C SER A 141 -3.34 -13.18 -10.38
N ASN A 142 -2.70 -13.16 -11.56
CA ASN A 142 -2.72 -14.26 -12.51
C ASN A 142 -2.00 -15.53 -12.01
N TYR A 143 -1.07 -15.39 -11.08
CA TYR A 143 -0.28 -16.53 -10.62
C TYR A 143 -1.00 -17.44 -9.62
N GLN A 144 -2.24 -17.10 -9.23
CA GLN A 144 -3.11 -17.89 -8.35
C GLN A 144 -2.42 -18.35 -7.05
N ASN A 145 -1.56 -17.50 -6.51
CA ASN A 145 -0.85 -17.73 -5.26
C ASN A 145 -1.24 -16.66 -4.23
N ASP A 146 -2.31 -16.94 -3.48
CA ASP A 146 -2.87 -15.99 -2.51
C ASP A 146 -1.87 -15.58 -1.43
N TYR A 147 -1.00 -16.51 -1.01
CA TYR A 147 0.04 -16.20 -0.02
C TYR A 147 1.04 -15.18 -0.56
N ALA A 148 1.57 -15.42 -1.75
CA ALA A 148 2.55 -14.52 -2.36
C ALA A 148 1.90 -13.17 -2.74
N TYR A 149 0.65 -13.19 -3.25
CA TYR A 149 -0.13 -11.98 -3.52
C TYR A 149 -0.29 -11.12 -2.27
N LYS A 150 -0.69 -11.72 -1.15
CA LYS A 150 -0.82 -11.01 0.12
C LYS A 150 0.50 -10.42 0.58
N LYS A 151 1.62 -11.14 0.45
CA LYS A 151 2.94 -10.66 0.83
C LYS A 151 3.43 -9.52 -0.07
N LEU A 152 3.12 -9.56 -1.36
CA LEU A 152 3.36 -8.45 -2.27
C LEU A 152 2.55 -7.22 -1.84
N GLN A 153 1.26 -7.37 -1.59
CA GLN A 153 0.38 -6.29 -1.14
C GLN A 153 0.86 -5.64 0.17
N GLU A 154 1.22 -6.44 1.18
CA GLU A 154 1.79 -5.96 2.45
C GLU A 154 3.06 -5.14 2.23
N SER A 155 3.95 -5.61 1.36
CA SER A 155 5.20 -4.90 1.02
C SER A 155 4.94 -3.56 0.33
N MET A 156 3.97 -3.50 -0.57
CA MET A 156 3.55 -2.27 -1.26
C MET A 156 2.89 -1.26 -0.31
N THR A 157 2.08 -1.74 0.63
CA THR A 157 1.49 -0.91 1.68
C THR A 157 2.58 -0.25 2.53
N THR A 158 3.63 -0.99 2.88
CA THR A 158 4.78 -0.44 3.62
C THR A 158 5.54 0.60 2.79
N GLN A 159 5.73 0.37 1.49
CA GLN A 159 6.31 1.36 0.60
C GLN A 159 5.45 2.63 0.49
N THR A 160 4.13 2.51 0.37
CA THR A 160 3.21 3.65 0.34
C THR A 160 3.41 4.54 1.57
N ARG A 161 3.49 3.93 2.75
CA ARG A 161 3.75 4.66 4.00
C ARG A 161 5.09 5.35 4.01
N PHE A 162 6.15 4.67 3.60
CA PHE A 162 7.49 5.25 3.51
C PHE A 162 7.48 6.50 2.62
N TYR A 163 6.89 6.40 1.45
CA TYR A 163 6.83 7.51 0.52
C TYR A 163 5.99 8.67 1.04
N ALA A 164 4.88 8.37 1.68
CA ALA A 164 4.05 9.38 2.33
C ALA A 164 4.80 10.11 3.47
N GLN A 165 5.54 9.37 4.29
CA GLN A 165 6.36 9.93 5.38
C GLN A 165 7.50 10.83 4.86
N LYS A 166 8.09 10.49 3.71
CA LYS A 166 9.16 11.30 3.08
C LYS A 166 8.65 12.52 2.35
N ARG A 167 7.38 12.57 1.93
CA ARG A 167 6.79 13.70 1.19
C ARG A 167 6.86 15.02 1.95
N SER A 168 6.86 15.01 3.27
CA SER A 168 7.06 16.20 4.10
C SER A 168 8.48 16.80 4.00
N ARG A 169 9.45 16.10 3.37
CA ARG A 169 10.86 16.48 3.28
C ARG A 169 11.35 16.61 1.84
N GLN A 170 10.61 17.30 0.95
CA GLN A 170 11.03 17.59 -0.45
C GLN A 170 11.57 16.36 -1.20
N TRP A 171 10.67 15.60 -1.80
CA TRP A 171 11.04 14.39 -2.51
C TRP A 171 11.23 14.66 -4.00
N HIS A 172 12.50 14.64 -4.44
CA HIS A 172 12.88 14.59 -5.84
C HIS A 172 13.61 13.26 -6.05
N SER A 173 12.87 12.14 -6.13
CA SER A 173 13.48 10.87 -6.53
C SER A 173 13.15 10.57 -7.99
N PRO A 174 14.16 10.35 -8.82
CA PRO A 174 13.95 10.00 -10.24
C PRO A 174 13.28 8.63 -10.45
N ILE A 175 13.15 7.82 -9.41
CA ILE A 175 12.57 6.45 -9.49
C ILE A 175 11.08 6.45 -9.85
N PHE A 176 10.37 7.59 -9.70
CA PHE A 176 8.93 7.66 -9.97
C PHE A 176 8.54 8.16 -11.35
N TYR A 177 9.47 8.71 -12.12
CA TYR A 177 9.15 9.37 -13.39
C TYR A 177 9.07 8.46 -14.59
N ASP A 178 9.48 7.17 -14.46
CA ASP A 178 9.52 6.25 -15.60
C ASP A 178 8.82 4.89 -15.36
N ALA A 179 7.92 4.81 -14.37
CA ALA A 179 7.14 3.61 -14.13
C ALA A 179 6.31 3.22 -15.37
N ASP A 180 5.83 4.19 -16.13
CA ASP A 180 4.97 3.98 -17.29
C ASP A 180 5.72 3.31 -18.43
N GLY A 181 6.95 3.75 -18.72
CA GLY A 181 7.81 3.10 -19.71
C GLY A 181 8.14 1.67 -19.33
N LEU A 182 8.36 1.41 -18.05
CA LEU A 182 8.61 0.06 -17.53
C LEU A 182 7.38 -0.83 -17.62
N HIS A 183 6.18 -0.34 -17.31
CA HIS A 183 4.95 -1.11 -17.42
C HIS A 183 4.64 -1.49 -18.88
N VAL A 184 4.85 -0.58 -19.81
CA VAL A 184 4.73 -0.87 -21.26
C VAL A 184 5.72 -1.95 -21.66
N ALA A 185 7.00 -1.83 -21.25
CA ALA A 185 8.02 -2.83 -21.56
C ALA A 185 7.71 -4.22 -20.96
N ILE A 186 7.11 -4.28 -19.77
CA ILE A 186 6.65 -5.53 -19.16
C ILE A 186 5.55 -6.16 -20.02
N VAL A 187 4.54 -5.40 -20.43
CA VAL A 187 3.46 -5.91 -21.29
C VAL A 187 3.99 -6.39 -22.63
N ASP A 188 4.90 -5.65 -23.24
CA ASP A 188 5.53 -6.06 -24.51
C ASP A 188 6.39 -7.32 -24.38
N TYR A 189 7.03 -7.53 -23.24
CA TYR A 189 7.75 -8.79 -22.96
C TYR A 189 6.82 -9.99 -22.79
N LEU A 190 5.59 -9.78 -22.30
CA LEU A 190 4.61 -10.82 -22.05
C LEU A 190 3.83 -11.26 -23.29
N LYS A 191 3.83 -10.47 -24.37
CA LYS A 191 3.28 -10.82 -25.69
C LYS A 191 4.18 -11.79 -26.44
#